data_12a6be709426ca669a3d57d7a8cc4222
#
_entry.id   12a6be709426ca669a3d57d7a8cc4222
#
_cell.length_a   1.000
_cell.length_b   1.000
_cell.length_c   1.000
_cell.angle_alpha   90.00
_cell.angle_beta   90.00
_cell.angle_gamma   90.00
#
_symmetry.space_group_name_H-M   'P 1'
#
loop_
_entity.id
_entity.type
_entity.pdbx_description
1 polymer ?
#
loop_
_entity_poly.entity_id
_entity_poly.type
_entity_poly.pdbx_seq_one_letter_code
_entity_poly.pdbx_strand_id
1 'polypeptide(L)'
;MSDLSLQLQQASGQLPVTSYFDEALYQREMALLFQQGPLYVGHALAVPEVGDYMALPQEHEGRALVRNAQGIELISNICRHRQAVMLKGRGNLQSPAANMGGNIVCPLHRWTYAPNGQLLGAPHFQQDPCLNLNNYQLREWNGLLFEDNGRDIEADLAHMGPRSQLDFTGYALDHVELHECNYNWKTFIEVYLEDYHVGPFHPGLGNFVTCDDLQWEFKKEYSVQTVGVANRLGKAGSPTYERWHDALLKYNQGAVPPHGAIWLTYYPHIMVEWYPQVLTVSSLHPMGPRKTMNMVQFFYPEEIVAFEREFVEAQRAAYMETCIEDDEIAERMDQGRWALMQRGDNEIGPYQSPMEDGMQQFHEWYHQHMNVQP
;
A
#
# COMPACT_ATOMS: atom_id res chain seq x y z
N MET A 1 13.88 28.16 29.06
CA MET A 1 12.55 27.51 28.98
C MET A 1 12.68 26.14 29.62
N SER A 2 11.70 25.69 30.37
CA SER A 2 11.74 24.33 30.93
C SER A 2 11.57 23.34 29.78
N ASP A 3 12.11 22.12 29.93
CA ASP A 3 11.95 21.00 28.97
C ASP A 3 10.47 20.76 28.65
N LEU A 4 9.60 20.88 29.65
CA LEU A 4 8.14 20.78 29.49
C LEU A 4 7.55 21.86 28.55
N SER A 5 8.07 23.10 28.56
CA SER A 5 7.58 24.15 27.67
C SER A 5 7.95 23.89 26.21
N LEU A 6 9.11 23.29 25.95
CA LEU A 6 9.53 22.86 24.63
C LEU A 6 8.68 21.69 24.13
N GLN A 7 8.42 20.70 24.98
CA GLN A 7 7.56 19.57 24.66
C GLN A 7 6.12 19.99 24.33
N LEU A 8 5.55 20.92 25.10
CA LEU A 8 4.21 21.44 24.81
C LEU A 8 4.14 22.27 23.51
N GLN A 9 5.22 22.98 23.16
CA GLN A 9 5.28 23.65 21.84
C GLN A 9 5.35 22.67 20.67
N GLN A 10 6.09 21.58 20.81
CA GLN A 10 6.17 20.51 19.80
C GLN A 10 4.82 19.79 19.63
N ALA A 11 4.07 19.59 20.71
CA ALA A 11 2.75 18.96 20.67
C ALA A 11 1.67 19.77 19.92
N SER A 12 1.90 21.03 19.61
CA SER A 12 0.90 21.91 18.96
C SER A 12 0.48 21.49 17.55
N GLY A 13 1.25 20.63 16.91
CA GLY A 13 0.97 20.11 15.57
C GLY A 13 0.20 18.78 15.52
N GLN A 14 -0.02 18.12 16.65
CA GLN A 14 -0.73 16.83 16.68
C GLN A 14 -2.23 16.96 16.39
N LEU A 15 -2.83 15.87 15.94
CA LEU A 15 -4.25 15.83 15.59
C LEU A 15 -5.13 15.71 16.85
N PRO A 16 -6.24 16.47 16.95
CA PRO A 16 -7.20 16.30 18.04
C PRO A 16 -7.79 14.89 18.06
N VAL A 17 -8.04 14.30 19.23
CA VAL A 17 -8.56 12.93 19.37
C VAL A 17 -9.90 12.73 18.64
N THR A 18 -10.73 13.77 18.51
CA THR A 18 -11.98 13.73 17.76
C THR A 18 -11.77 13.47 16.27
N SER A 19 -10.61 13.85 15.71
CA SER A 19 -10.32 13.69 14.26
C SER A 19 -10.25 12.23 13.82
N TYR A 20 -10.04 11.28 14.71
CA TYR A 20 -9.99 9.87 14.40
C TYR A 20 -11.38 9.20 14.30
N PHE A 21 -12.45 9.87 14.78
CA PHE A 21 -13.77 9.26 14.95
C PHE A 21 -14.91 10.06 14.34
N ASP A 22 -14.67 11.31 13.94
CA ASP A 22 -15.69 12.19 13.37
C ASP A 22 -16.04 11.78 11.94
N GLU A 23 -17.30 11.41 11.70
CA GLU A 23 -17.77 10.95 10.39
C GLU A 23 -17.72 12.06 9.34
N ALA A 24 -18.07 13.30 9.70
CA ALA A 24 -18.06 14.41 8.74
C ALA A 24 -16.63 14.75 8.29
N LEU A 25 -15.68 14.71 9.24
CA LEU A 25 -14.26 14.88 8.92
C LEU A 25 -13.75 13.73 8.04
N TYR A 26 -14.12 12.49 8.34
CA TYR A 26 -13.78 11.32 7.53
C TYR A 26 -14.27 11.49 6.08
N GLN A 27 -15.54 11.89 5.87
CA GLN A 27 -16.04 12.13 4.51
C GLN A 27 -15.29 13.25 3.78
N ARG A 28 -14.86 14.27 4.51
CA ARG A 28 -14.03 15.35 3.96
C ARG A 28 -12.61 14.85 3.61
N GLU A 29 -12.00 14.01 4.44
CA GLU A 29 -10.73 13.33 4.14
C GLU A 29 -10.82 12.53 2.84
N MET A 30 -11.89 11.71 2.69
CA MET A 30 -12.11 10.94 1.47
C MET A 30 -12.20 11.83 0.23
N ALA A 31 -12.89 12.96 0.33
CA ALA A 31 -13.05 13.88 -0.79
C ALA A 31 -11.77 14.65 -1.15
N LEU A 32 -11.02 15.11 -0.16
CA LEU A 32 -9.86 16.00 -0.37
C LEU A 32 -8.54 15.24 -0.51
N LEU A 33 -8.33 14.19 0.31
CA LEU A 33 -7.04 13.51 0.37
C LEU A 33 -7.01 12.26 -0.52
N PHE A 34 -8.08 11.45 -0.51
CA PHE A 34 -8.10 10.20 -1.27
C PHE A 34 -8.57 10.40 -2.71
N GLN A 35 -9.71 11.07 -2.96
CA GLN A 35 -10.22 11.26 -4.33
C GLN A 35 -9.40 12.25 -5.17
N GLN A 36 -8.74 13.21 -4.52
CA GLN A 36 -7.86 14.18 -5.19
C GLN A 36 -6.36 13.81 -5.06
N GLY A 37 -6.04 12.81 -4.25
CA GLY A 37 -4.70 12.29 -4.04
C GLY A 37 -4.23 11.38 -5.18
N PRO A 38 -3.14 10.63 -4.95
CA PRO A 38 -2.68 9.61 -5.89
C PRO A 38 -3.64 8.41 -5.85
N LEU A 39 -4.31 8.14 -6.98
CA LEU A 39 -5.31 7.07 -7.11
C LEU A 39 -4.64 5.76 -7.54
N TYR A 40 -3.87 5.15 -6.65
CA TYR A 40 -3.21 3.88 -6.92
C TYR A 40 -4.22 2.75 -7.12
N VAL A 41 -4.10 2.00 -8.22
CA VAL A 41 -4.98 0.90 -8.57
C VAL A 41 -4.28 -0.45 -8.65
N GLY A 42 -2.97 -0.48 -8.75
CA GLY A 42 -2.17 -1.71 -8.81
C GLY A 42 -0.84 -1.51 -9.52
N HIS A 43 -0.14 -2.59 -9.79
CA HIS A 43 1.17 -2.58 -10.41
C HIS A 43 1.16 -3.28 -11.77
N ALA A 44 1.96 -2.82 -12.73
CA ALA A 44 2.07 -3.38 -14.07
C ALA A 44 2.49 -4.87 -14.07
N LEU A 45 3.30 -5.28 -13.07
CA LEU A 45 3.68 -6.68 -12.85
C LEU A 45 2.54 -7.58 -12.36
N ALA A 46 1.37 -7.02 -12.07
CA ALA A 46 0.17 -7.83 -11.81
C ALA A 46 -0.40 -8.45 -13.10
N VAL A 47 -0.11 -7.84 -14.24
CA VAL A 47 -0.55 -8.25 -15.58
C VAL A 47 0.63 -8.20 -16.58
N PRO A 48 1.68 -9.03 -16.40
CA PRO A 48 2.92 -8.93 -17.19
C PRO A 48 2.73 -9.28 -18.66
N GLU A 49 1.84 -10.22 -19.01
CA GLU A 49 1.70 -10.76 -20.36
C GLU A 49 0.39 -10.33 -21.03
N VAL A 50 0.39 -10.28 -22.37
CA VAL A 50 -0.83 -9.99 -23.14
C VAL A 50 -1.90 -11.05 -22.86
N GLY A 51 -3.08 -10.57 -22.48
CA GLY A 51 -4.20 -11.39 -22.03
C GLY A 51 -4.31 -11.52 -20.52
N ASP A 52 -3.29 -11.12 -19.76
CA ASP A 52 -3.36 -11.13 -18.30
C ASP A 52 -4.40 -10.13 -17.80
N TYR A 53 -5.03 -10.50 -16.70
CA TYR A 53 -5.92 -9.62 -15.95
C TYR A 53 -5.75 -9.79 -14.45
N MET A 54 -6.07 -8.71 -13.73
CA MET A 54 -6.24 -8.70 -12.28
C MET A 54 -7.49 -7.91 -11.93
N ALA A 55 -8.52 -8.59 -11.43
CA ALA A 55 -9.66 -7.93 -10.79
C ALA A 55 -9.20 -7.29 -9.49
N LEU A 56 -9.59 -6.02 -9.24
CA LEU A 56 -9.08 -5.24 -8.12
C LEU A 56 -9.73 -5.68 -6.80
N PRO A 57 -9.02 -6.40 -5.93
CA PRO A 57 -9.62 -6.97 -4.72
C PRO A 57 -10.07 -5.89 -3.73
N GLN A 58 -9.34 -4.78 -3.64
CA GLN A 58 -9.66 -3.63 -2.78
C GLN A 58 -10.97 -2.92 -3.18
N GLU A 59 -11.48 -3.19 -4.39
CA GLU A 59 -12.74 -2.65 -4.92
C GLU A 59 -13.82 -3.72 -5.07
N HIS A 60 -13.75 -4.79 -4.31
CA HIS A 60 -14.67 -5.93 -4.45
C HIS A 60 -14.74 -6.48 -5.88
N GLU A 61 -13.62 -6.44 -6.62
CA GLU A 61 -13.51 -6.84 -8.02
C GLU A 61 -14.38 -5.99 -8.99
N GLY A 62 -14.78 -4.78 -8.59
CA GLY A 62 -15.63 -3.90 -9.42
C GLY A 62 -14.95 -3.39 -10.68
N ARG A 63 -13.62 -3.28 -10.67
CA ARG A 63 -12.77 -2.95 -11.82
C ARG A 63 -11.68 -4.00 -12.02
N ALA A 64 -11.05 -3.99 -13.18
CA ALA A 64 -9.93 -4.89 -13.47
C ALA A 64 -8.87 -4.20 -14.33
N LEU A 65 -7.60 -4.51 -14.05
CA LEU A 65 -6.49 -4.28 -14.94
C LEU A 65 -6.48 -5.41 -15.98
N VAL A 66 -6.35 -5.06 -17.25
CA VAL A 66 -6.27 -6.02 -18.36
C VAL A 66 -5.16 -5.59 -19.30
N ARG A 67 -4.20 -6.48 -19.58
CA ARG A 67 -3.16 -6.19 -20.58
C ARG A 67 -3.60 -6.69 -21.95
N ASN A 68 -3.55 -5.79 -22.92
CA ASN A 68 -3.73 -6.11 -24.34
C ASN A 68 -2.49 -5.71 -25.15
N ALA A 69 -2.55 -5.83 -26.47
CA ALA A 69 -1.42 -5.50 -27.36
C ALA A 69 -1.06 -4.00 -27.39
N GLN A 70 -1.94 -3.11 -26.91
CA GLN A 70 -1.75 -1.67 -26.86
C GLN A 70 -1.22 -1.18 -25.51
N GLY A 71 -1.38 -1.99 -24.45
CA GLY A 71 -0.95 -1.62 -23.10
C GLY A 71 -1.84 -2.24 -22.01
N ILE A 72 -1.89 -1.57 -20.87
CA ILE A 72 -2.74 -1.95 -19.74
C ILE A 72 -3.98 -1.03 -19.73
N GLU A 73 -5.14 -1.63 -19.64
CA GLU A 73 -6.42 -0.96 -19.50
C GLU A 73 -6.96 -1.14 -18.08
N LEU A 74 -7.54 -0.09 -17.51
CA LEU A 74 -8.37 -0.17 -16.32
C LEU A 74 -9.84 -0.09 -16.76
N ILE A 75 -10.56 -1.18 -16.61
CA ILE A 75 -11.94 -1.29 -17.09
C ILE A 75 -12.92 -1.63 -15.96
N SER A 76 -14.18 -1.23 -16.15
CA SER A 76 -15.25 -1.74 -15.30
C SER A 76 -15.39 -3.26 -15.49
N ASN A 77 -15.31 -4.01 -14.40
CA ASN A 77 -15.48 -5.47 -14.40
C ASN A 77 -16.94 -5.89 -14.20
N ILE A 78 -17.87 -4.94 -14.36
CA ILE A 78 -19.31 -5.12 -14.16
C ILE A 78 -20.01 -5.19 -15.50
N CYS A 79 -20.65 -6.31 -15.79
CA CYS A 79 -21.42 -6.53 -17.03
C CYS A 79 -22.53 -5.49 -17.19
N ARG A 80 -22.61 -4.83 -18.34
CA ARG A 80 -23.59 -3.78 -18.63
C ARG A 80 -25.03 -4.29 -18.74
N HIS A 81 -25.23 -5.61 -18.79
CA HIS A 81 -26.57 -6.21 -18.89
C HIS A 81 -27.28 -6.31 -17.53
N ARG A 82 -26.73 -7.09 -16.58
CA ARG A 82 -27.34 -7.36 -15.27
C ARG A 82 -26.32 -7.30 -14.11
N GLN A 83 -25.32 -6.47 -14.24
CA GLN A 83 -24.35 -6.09 -13.21
C GLN A 83 -23.59 -7.28 -12.56
N ALA A 84 -23.40 -8.37 -13.29
CA ALA A 84 -22.56 -9.47 -12.82
C ALA A 84 -21.08 -9.08 -12.91
N VAL A 85 -20.29 -9.40 -11.86
CA VAL A 85 -18.83 -9.38 -11.90
C VAL A 85 -18.37 -10.44 -12.89
N MET A 86 -17.43 -10.08 -13.79
CA MET A 86 -17.04 -10.94 -14.92
C MET A 86 -15.73 -11.68 -14.68
N LEU A 87 -14.71 -10.99 -14.23
CA LEU A 87 -13.38 -11.51 -13.94
C LEU A 87 -13.20 -11.65 -12.43
N LYS A 88 -12.47 -12.68 -11.99
CA LYS A 88 -12.16 -12.91 -10.58
C LYS A 88 -10.67 -13.15 -10.38
N GLY A 89 -10.12 -12.53 -9.35
CA GLY A 89 -8.71 -12.68 -9.00
C GLY A 89 -7.77 -12.32 -10.15
N ARG A 90 -6.72 -13.12 -10.34
CA ARG A 90 -5.74 -13.00 -11.44
C ARG A 90 -5.88 -14.15 -12.41
N GLY A 91 -5.64 -13.90 -13.69
CA GLY A 91 -5.64 -14.92 -14.71
C GLY A 91 -5.25 -14.40 -16.08
N ASN A 92 -5.38 -15.27 -17.10
CA ASN A 92 -5.11 -14.90 -18.48
C ASN A 92 -6.30 -15.26 -19.37
N LEU A 93 -6.80 -14.29 -20.15
CA LEU A 93 -7.96 -14.42 -21.04
C LEU A 93 -7.73 -15.43 -22.19
N GLN A 94 -6.46 -15.67 -22.54
CA GLN A 94 -6.06 -16.61 -23.60
C GLN A 94 -5.88 -18.04 -23.06
N SER A 95 -5.93 -18.23 -21.74
CA SER A 95 -5.80 -19.56 -21.15
C SER A 95 -6.92 -20.50 -21.65
N PRO A 96 -6.60 -21.71 -22.13
CA PRO A 96 -7.61 -22.70 -22.50
C PRO A 96 -8.59 -23.04 -21.38
N ALA A 97 -8.12 -22.99 -20.12
CA ALA A 97 -8.95 -23.23 -18.94
C ALA A 97 -10.00 -22.12 -18.71
N ALA A 98 -9.70 -20.88 -19.11
CA ALA A 98 -10.63 -19.77 -19.01
C ALA A 98 -11.77 -19.85 -20.04
N ASN A 99 -11.54 -20.52 -21.17
CA ASN A 99 -12.48 -20.68 -22.28
C ASN A 99 -13.10 -19.34 -22.75
N MET A 100 -12.30 -18.29 -22.75
CA MET A 100 -12.72 -16.92 -23.09
C MET A 100 -12.26 -16.48 -24.49
N GLY A 101 -11.34 -17.23 -25.11
CA GLY A 101 -10.82 -16.94 -26.47
C GLY A 101 -10.16 -15.56 -26.57
N GLY A 102 -9.49 -15.11 -25.49
CA GLY A 102 -8.85 -13.80 -25.43
C GLY A 102 -9.80 -12.63 -25.13
N ASN A 103 -11.08 -12.90 -24.86
CA ASN A 103 -12.10 -11.89 -24.59
C ASN A 103 -12.62 -11.99 -23.15
N ILE A 104 -13.30 -10.95 -22.69
CA ILE A 104 -14.00 -10.93 -21.40
C ILE A 104 -15.43 -11.42 -21.64
N VAL A 105 -15.79 -12.52 -21.02
CA VAL A 105 -17.11 -13.15 -21.25
C VAL A 105 -17.90 -13.21 -19.96
N CYS A 106 -19.05 -12.53 -19.95
CA CYS A 106 -19.95 -12.52 -18.80
C CYS A 106 -20.44 -13.95 -18.48
N PRO A 107 -20.29 -14.44 -17.23
CA PRO A 107 -20.71 -15.80 -16.88
C PRO A 107 -22.21 -16.02 -16.94
N LEU A 108 -23.02 -14.96 -16.86
CA LEU A 108 -24.47 -15.07 -16.75
C LEU A 108 -25.16 -15.31 -18.10
N HIS A 109 -24.99 -14.39 -19.06
CA HIS A 109 -25.66 -14.47 -20.38
C HIS A 109 -24.70 -14.40 -21.56
N ARG A 110 -23.39 -14.59 -21.32
CA ARG A 110 -22.35 -14.65 -22.34
C ARG A 110 -22.17 -13.38 -23.18
N TRP A 111 -22.55 -12.20 -22.62
CA TRP A 111 -22.14 -10.95 -23.23
C TRP A 111 -20.60 -10.94 -23.28
N THR A 112 -20.07 -10.62 -24.44
CA THR A 112 -18.66 -10.73 -24.73
C THR A 112 -18.07 -9.36 -25.02
N TYR A 113 -16.97 -9.03 -24.38
CA TYR A 113 -16.25 -7.77 -24.54
C TYR A 113 -14.80 -8.06 -24.96
N ALA A 114 -14.26 -7.18 -25.78
CA ALA A 114 -12.82 -7.15 -26.05
C ALA A 114 -12.04 -6.75 -24.77
N PRO A 115 -10.71 -7.03 -24.69
CA PRO A 115 -9.89 -6.63 -23.56
C PRO A 115 -9.87 -5.13 -23.25
N ASN A 116 -10.20 -4.28 -24.22
CA ASN A 116 -10.34 -2.83 -24.05
C ASN A 116 -11.76 -2.39 -23.63
N GLY A 117 -12.65 -3.33 -23.33
CA GLY A 117 -14.02 -3.06 -22.89
C GLY A 117 -15.07 -2.87 -23.99
N GLN A 118 -14.71 -2.94 -25.28
CA GLN A 118 -15.67 -2.84 -26.38
C GLN A 118 -16.61 -4.05 -26.41
N LEU A 119 -17.93 -3.83 -26.50
CA LEU A 119 -18.91 -4.91 -26.67
C LEU A 119 -18.71 -5.57 -28.04
N LEU A 120 -18.51 -6.87 -28.06
CA LEU A 120 -18.37 -7.69 -29.26
C LEU A 120 -19.60 -8.50 -29.59
N GLY A 121 -20.42 -8.83 -28.58
CA GLY A 121 -21.62 -9.61 -28.80
C GLY A 121 -22.55 -9.66 -27.59
N ALA A 122 -23.83 -9.62 -27.89
CA ALA A 122 -24.93 -9.74 -26.93
C ALA A 122 -25.92 -10.78 -27.44
N PRO A 123 -25.83 -12.07 -27.04
CA PRO A 123 -26.65 -13.14 -27.53
C PRO A 123 -28.16 -12.83 -27.40
N HIS A 124 -28.93 -13.20 -28.43
CA HIS A 124 -30.39 -12.99 -28.53
C HIS A 124 -30.86 -11.55 -28.69
N PHE A 125 -29.97 -10.54 -28.70
CA PHE A 125 -30.33 -9.18 -29.08
C PHE A 125 -30.37 -9.06 -30.61
N GLN A 126 -31.45 -8.54 -31.16
CA GLN A 126 -31.60 -8.33 -32.60
C GLN A 126 -30.78 -7.14 -33.11
N GLN A 127 -30.54 -6.19 -32.25
CA GLN A 127 -29.72 -5.00 -32.51
C GLN A 127 -28.60 -4.93 -31.46
N ASP A 128 -27.42 -4.46 -31.86
CA ASP A 128 -26.33 -4.20 -30.95
C ASP A 128 -26.75 -3.16 -29.90
N PRO A 129 -26.70 -3.52 -28.60
CA PRO A 129 -27.02 -2.56 -27.53
C PRO A 129 -26.04 -1.38 -27.44
N CYS A 130 -24.87 -1.45 -28.08
CA CYS A 130 -23.81 -0.43 -28.04
C CYS A 130 -23.34 -0.06 -26.61
N LEU A 131 -23.30 -1.05 -25.70
CA LEU A 131 -23.00 -0.88 -24.27
C LEU A 131 -21.59 -1.38 -23.93
N ASN A 132 -20.58 -0.60 -24.27
CA ASN A 132 -19.21 -0.87 -23.87
C ASN A 132 -19.01 -0.78 -22.36
N LEU A 133 -18.01 -1.45 -21.82
CA LEU A 133 -17.52 -1.24 -20.45
C LEU A 133 -16.89 0.15 -20.34
N ASN A 134 -17.01 0.77 -19.18
CA ASN A 134 -16.25 1.99 -18.90
C ASN A 134 -14.76 1.65 -18.85
N ASN A 135 -13.95 2.52 -19.44
CA ASN A 135 -12.50 2.48 -19.41
C ASN A 135 -12.01 3.75 -18.69
N TYR A 136 -11.03 3.60 -17.81
CA TYR A 136 -10.46 4.65 -16.99
C TYR A 136 -9.02 4.87 -17.41
N GLN A 137 -8.62 6.13 -17.60
CA GLN A 137 -7.27 6.45 -18.03
C GLN A 137 -6.26 6.15 -16.92
N LEU A 138 -5.10 5.59 -17.30
CA LEU A 138 -4.02 5.27 -16.39
C LEU A 138 -2.82 6.19 -16.61
N ARG A 139 -2.13 6.49 -15.52
CA ARG A 139 -0.75 6.98 -15.48
C ARG A 139 0.12 5.91 -14.83
N GLU A 140 1.34 5.77 -15.33
CA GLU A 140 2.31 4.83 -14.78
C GLU A 140 3.53 5.60 -14.24
N TRP A 141 3.99 5.19 -13.07
CA TRP A 141 5.27 5.61 -12.52
C TRP A 141 5.97 4.39 -11.93
N ASN A 142 7.14 4.02 -12.46
CA ASN A 142 7.95 2.89 -11.98
C ASN A 142 7.15 1.58 -11.83
N GLY A 143 6.24 1.30 -12.77
CA GLY A 143 5.34 0.17 -12.73
C GLY A 143 4.08 0.34 -11.87
N LEU A 144 4.06 1.32 -10.96
CA LEU A 144 2.85 1.66 -10.20
C LEU A 144 1.83 2.32 -11.15
N LEU A 145 0.60 1.83 -11.13
CA LEU A 145 -0.50 2.30 -11.97
C LEU A 145 -1.47 3.15 -11.14
N PHE A 146 -1.75 4.34 -11.66
CA PHE A 146 -2.66 5.29 -11.04
C PHE A 146 -3.78 5.63 -12.02
N GLU A 147 -5.02 5.72 -11.53
CA GLU A 147 -6.09 6.35 -12.32
C GLU A 147 -5.77 7.83 -12.51
N ASP A 148 -5.90 8.32 -13.76
CA ASP A 148 -5.55 9.70 -14.10
C ASP A 148 -6.61 10.68 -13.62
N ASN A 149 -6.31 11.39 -12.56
CA ASN A 149 -7.09 12.51 -12.04
C ASN A 149 -6.43 13.89 -12.31
N GLY A 150 -5.41 13.93 -13.19
CA GLY A 150 -4.65 15.12 -13.51
C GLY A 150 -3.45 15.39 -12.60
N ARG A 151 -3.19 14.55 -11.58
CA ARG A 151 -2.03 14.67 -10.70
C ARG A 151 -0.75 14.26 -11.43
N ASP A 152 0.31 15.04 -11.29
CA ASP A 152 1.62 14.75 -11.87
C ASP A 152 2.49 13.95 -10.90
N ILE A 153 2.33 12.62 -10.93
CA ILE A 153 3.06 11.68 -10.05
C ILE A 153 4.58 11.77 -10.26
N GLU A 154 5.03 11.95 -11.52
CA GLU A 154 6.48 12.10 -11.80
C GLU A 154 7.03 13.38 -11.18
N ALA A 155 6.30 14.49 -11.23
CA ALA A 155 6.72 15.73 -10.58
C ALA A 155 6.75 15.62 -9.06
N ASP A 156 5.76 14.95 -8.47
CA ASP A 156 5.72 14.73 -7.01
C ASP A 156 6.93 13.94 -6.52
N LEU A 157 7.39 12.92 -7.27
CA LEU A 157 8.43 11.98 -6.89
C LEU A 157 9.80 12.22 -7.60
N ALA A 158 9.92 13.30 -8.39
CA ALA A 158 11.10 13.57 -9.24
C ALA A 158 12.43 13.61 -8.49
N HIS A 159 12.43 14.04 -7.24
CA HIS A 159 13.64 14.29 -6.45
C HIS A 159 13.86 13.26 -5.34
N MET A 160 13.24 12.09 -5.43
CA MET A 160 13.41 11.02 -4.46
C MET A 160 14.80 10.40 -4.56
N GLY A 161 15.56 10.46 -3.45
CA GLY A 161 16.95 9.99 -3.36
C GLY A 161 17.10 8.49 -3.66
N PRO A 162 16.37 7.58 -2.99
CA PRO A 162 16.53 6.14 -3.15
C PRO A 162 15.74 5.55 -4.33
N ARG A 163 15.50 6.29 -5.40
CA ARG A 163 14.73 5.84 -6.58
C ARG A 163 15.27 4.54 -7.19
N SER A 164 16.59 4.36 -7.17
CA SER A 164 17.24 3.14 -7.72
C SER A 164 17.03 1.90 -6.87
N GLN A 165 16.81 2.04 -5.57
CA GLN A 165 16.52 0.93 -4.67
C GLN A 165 15.05 0.49 -4.77
N LEU A 166 14.16 1.41 -5.16
CA LEU A 166 12.74 1.16 -5.35
C LEU A 166 12.38 0.84 -6.82
N ASP A 167 13.34 0.38 -7.62
CA ASP A 167 13.14 -0.02 -9.01
C ASP A 167 12.65 -1.48 -9.10
N PHE A 168 11.49 -1.69 -9.72
CA PHE A 168 10.88 -3.01 -9.89
C PHE A 168 11.38 -3.80 -11.11
N THR A 169 12.39 -3.30 -11.82
CA THR A 169 12.98 -4.01 -12.96
C THR A 169 13.54 -5.37 -12.54
N GLY A 170 13.12 -6.45 -13.20
CA GLY A 170 13.52 -7.83 -12.88
C GLY A 170 12.82 -8.46 -11.68
N TYR A 171 11.76 -7.81 -11.18
CA TYR A 171 10.89 -8.36 -10.13
C TYR A 171 9.62 -8.98 -10.73
N ALA A 172 9.00 -9.89 -9.98
CA ALA A 172 7.70 -10.46 -10.28
C ALA A 172 6.78 -10.33 -9.05
N LEU A 173 5.48 -10.09 -9.29
CA LEU A 173 4.47 -10.10 -8.25
C LEU A 173 4.17 -11.55 -7.83
N ASP A 174 4.54 -11.90 -6.59
CA ASP A 174 4.25 -13.23 -6.01
C ASP A 174 2.89 -13.28 -5.33
N HIS A 175 2.58 -12.32 -4.46
CA HIS A 175 1.42 -12.39 -3.58
C HIS A 175 0.75 -11.03 -3.38
N VAL A 176 -0.56 -11.05 -3.13
CA VAL A 176 -1.36 -9.90 -2.69
C VAL A 176 -2.08 -10.30 -1.42
N GLU A 177 -1.85 -9.56 -0.34
CA GLU A 177 -2.51 -9.73 0.95
C GLU A 177 -3.50 -8.59 1.17
N LEU A 178 -4.69 -8.92 1.67
CA LEU A 178 -5.68 -7.94 2.14
C LEU A 178 -5.75 -8.04 3.65
N HIS A 179 -5.20 -7.07 4.33
CA HIS A 179 -5.10 -7.03 5.77
C HIS A 179 -6.11 -6.03 6.35
N GLU A 180 -7.07 -6.52 7.14
CA GLU A 180 -8.08 -5.67 7.79
C GLU A 180 -7.52 -5.08 9.09
N CYS A 181 -7.52 -3.76 9.19
CA CYS A 181 -7.11 -2.97 10.35
C CYS A 181 -8.35 -2.37 11.03
N ASN A 182 -8.57 -2.70 12.32
CA ASN A 182 -9.74 -2.25 13.08
C ASN A 182 -9.49 -0.90 13.77
N TYR A 183 -8.85 0.02 13.07
CA TYR A 183 -8.48 1.36 13.54
C TYR A 183 -8.47 2.36 12.38
N ASN A 184 -8.30 3.64 12.72
CA ASN A 184 -8.28 4.75 11.77
C ASN A 184 -7.05 4.67 10.84
N TRP A 185 -7.22 5.07 9.59
CA TRP A 185 -6.13 5.11 8.61
C TRP A 185 -4.96 6.04 9.03
N LYS A 186 -5.26 7.12 9.78
CA LYS A 186 -4.20 8.01 10.32
C LYS A 186 -3.39 7.32 11.40
N THR A 187 -4.04 6.50 12.23
CA THR A 187 -3.36 5.69 13.24
C THR A 187 -2.39 4.70 12.59
N PHE A 188 -2.78 4.09 11.45
CA PHE A 188 -1.86 3.27 10.66
C PHE A 188 -0.62 4.06 10.23
N ILE A 189 -0.82 5.23 9.59
CA ILE A 189 0.28 6.07 9.11
C ILE A 189 1.16 6.57 10.24
N GLU A 190 0.60 6.90 11.41
CA GLU A 190 1.35 7.32 12.58
C GLU A 190 2.26 6.22 13.10
N VAL A 191 1.75 4.99 13.27
CA VAL A 191 2.55 3.84 13.67
C VAL A 191 3.64 3.54 12.63
N TYR A 192 3.30 3.62 11.34
CA TYR A 192 4.23 3.37 10.25
C TYR A 192 5.35 4.42 10.14
N LEU A 193 5.12 5.67 10.52
CA LEU A 193 6.06 6.80 10.39
C LEU A 193 6.80 7.14 11.69
N GLU A 194 6.88 6.20 12.62
CA GLU A 194 7.66 6.38 13.83
C GLU A 194 8.44 5.11 14.17
N ASP A 195 9.71 5.28 14.59
CA ASP A 195 10.62 4.20 14.93
C ASP A 195 10.79 4.01 16.44
N TYR A 196 10.15 4.86 17.26
CA TYR A 196 10.37 4.87 18.68
C TYR A 196 9.87 3.59 19.36
N HIS A 197 8.81 2.99 18.80
CA HIS A 197 8.28 1.70 19.27
C HIS A 197 9.02 0.47 18.70
N VAL A 198 9.76 0.59 17.59
CA VAL A 198 10.36 -0.56 16.88
C VAL A 198 11.23 -1.42 17.81
N GLY A 199 12.14 -0.81 18.55
CA GLY A 199 13.03 -1.54 19.46
C GLY A 199 12.30 -2.24 20.63
N PRO A 200 11.44 -1.54 21.38
CA PRO A 200 10.76 -2.11 22.55
C PRO A 200 9.58 -3.02 22.20
N PHE A 201 8.92 -2.85 21.05
CA PHE A 201 7.67 -3.53 20.74
C PHE A 201 7.80 -4.69 19.75
N HIS A 202 8.72 -4.60 18.77
CA HIS A 202 8.94 -5.63 17.76
C HIS A 202 10.18 -6.49 18.03
N PRO A 203 10.04 -7.67 18.66
CA PRO A 203 11.19 -8.55 18.91
C PRO A 203 11.90 -8.97 17.61
N GLY A 204 11.14 -9.23 16.55
CA GLY A 204 11.65 -9.61 15.24
C GLY A 204 12.27 -8.44 14.50
N LEU A 205 11.48 -7.45 14.13
CA LEU A 205 11.93 -6.29 13.35
C LEU A 205 13.01 -5.50 14.07
N GLY A 206 12.87 -5.24 15.39
CA GLY A 206 13.85 -4.50 16.19
C GLY A 206 15.22 -5.21 16.34
N ASN A 207 15.32 -6.50 15.99
CA ASN A 207 16.59 -7.20 15.85
C ASN A 207 17.03 -7.36 14.39
N PHE A 208 16.22 -6.96 13.43
CA PHE A 208 16.55 -6.92 12.00
C PHE A 208 17.02 -5.54 11.56
N VAL A 209 16.34 -4.47 11.94
CA VAL A 209 16.71 -3.09 11.65
C VAL A 209 17.33 -2.40 12.86
N THR A 210 18.12 -1.36 12.63
CA THR A 210 18.58 -0.43 13.68
C THR A 210 18.23 1.00 13.32
N CYS A 211 17.62 1.70 14.26
CA CYS A 211 17.30 3.11 14.15
C CYS A 211 18.46 4.03 14.54
N ASP A 212 19.64 3.48 14.93
CA ASP A 212 20.87 4.26 15.17
C ASP A 212 21.36 4.95 13.90
N ASP A 213 21.07 4.36 12.73
CA ASP A 213 21.43 4.87 11.40
C ASP A 213 20.21 5.48 10.66
N LEU A 214 19.17 5.87 11.40
CA LEU A 214 17.95 6.44 10.84
C LEU A 214 18.24 7.71 10.04
N GLN A 215 17.75 7.75 8.81
CA GLN A 215 17.83 8.91 7.94
C GLN A 215 16.45 9.22 7.37
N TRP A 216 16.05 10.48 7.39
CA TRP A 216 14.84 10.98 6.79
C TRP A 216 15.12 11.83 5.55
N GLU A 217 14.30 11.65 4.52
CA GLU A 217 14.12 12.59 3.41
C GLU A 217 12.68 13.07 3.39
N PHE A 218 12.44 14.37 3.56
CA PHE A 218 11.12 14.97 3.54
C PHE A 218 10.91 15.83 2.32
N LYS A 219 9.76 15.67 1.68
CA LYS A 219 9.26 16.54 0.62
C LYS A 219 7.79 16.87 0.87
N LYS A 220 7.23 17.71 -0.01
CA LYS A 220 5.85 18.18 0.17
C LYS A 220 4.84 17.03 0.18
N GLU A 221 4.99 16.04 -0.70
CA GLU A 221 4.01 14.99 -0.94
C GLU A 221 4.47 13.60 -0.47
N TYR A 222 5.70 13.47 0.04
CA TYR A 222 6.23 12.20 0.52
C TYR A 222 7.30 12.35 1.59
N SER A 223 7.53 11.26 2.28
CA SER A 223 8.72 11.05 3.11
C SER A 223 9.41 9.73 2.72
N VAL A 224 10.73 9.68 2.90
CA VAL A 224 11.51 8.44 2.82
C VAL A 224 12.27 8.26 4.11
N GLN A 225 12.21 7.07 4.63
CA GLN A 225 12.91 6.60 5.81
C GLN A 225 13.91 5.52 5.42
N THR A 226 15.14 5.62 5.91
CA THR A 226 16.17 4.59 5.69
C THR A 226 16.75 4.19 7.04
N VAL A 227 16.80 2.89 7.30
CA VAL A 227 17.33 2.31 8.55
C VAL A 227 18.43 1.30 8.29
N GLY A 228 19.34 1.16 9.24
CA GLY A 228 20.46 0.22 9.18
C GLY A 228 20.07 -1.23 9.48
N VAL A 229 21.06 -2.12 9.44
CA VAL A 229 20.94 -3.53 9.81
C VAL A 229 21.39 -3.73 11.26
N ALA A 230 20.52 -4.30 12.10
CA ALA A 230 20.82 -4.57 13.49
C ALA A 230 21.84 -5.69 13.65
N ASN A 231 22.88 -5.47 14.47
CA ASN A 231 23.83 -6.49 14.93
C ASN A 231 24.34 -7.45 13.83
N ARG A 232 24.42 -7.01 12.57
CA ARG A 232 24.79 -7.83 11.41
C ARG A 232 23.93 -9.10 11.27
N LEU A 233 22.67 -9.04 11.65
CA LEU A 233 21.71 -10.17 11.70
C LEU A 233 22.15 -11.31 12.64
N GLY A 234 22.91 -11.00 13.69
CA GLY A 234 23.40 -12.02 14.62
C GLY A 234 22.37 -12.54 15.65
N LYS A 235 21.23 -11.83 15.79
CA LYS A 235 20.15 -12.20 16.71
C LYS A 235 18.80 -11.86 16.08
N ALA A 236 17.95 -12.85 15.93
CA ALA A 236 16.70 -12.69 15.19
C ALA A 236 15.52 -12.13 15.99
N GLY A 237 15.50 -12.32 17.31
CA GLY A 237 14.43 -11.83 18.19
C GLY A 237 13.15 -12.66 18.20
N SER A 238 12.74 -13.26 17.08
CA SER A 238 11.63 -14.21 16.99
C SER A 238 11.98 -15.42 16.11
N PRO A 239 11.27 -16.57 16.25
CA PRO A 239 11.50 -17.73 15.38
C PRO A 239 11.16 -17.47 13.91
N THR A 240 10.25 -16.54 13.62
CA THR A 240 9.87 -16.17 12.26
C THR A 240 11.00 -15.37 11.59
N TYR A 241 11.54 -14.39 12.29
CA TYR A 241 12.69 -13.63 11.83
C TYR A 241 13.97 -14.45 11.76
N GLU A 242 14.16 -15.46 12.63
CA GLU A 242 15.28 -16.40 12.53
C GLU A 242 15.28 -17.13 11.18
N ARG A 243 14.13 -17.65 10.77
CA ARG A 243 13.99 -18.28 9.44
C ARG A 243 14.29 -17.32 8.29
N TRP A 244 13.86 -16.08 8.40
CA TRP A 244 14.16 -15.09 7.37
C TRP A 244 15.65 -14.69 7.37
N HIS A 245 16.28 -14.45 8.53
CA HIS A 245 17.70 -14.17 8.62
C HIS A 245 18.53 -15.31 7.97
N ASP A 246 18.19 -16.55 8.27
CA ASP A 246 18.87 -17.73 7.71
C ASP A 246 18.70 -17.80 6.19
N ALA A 247 17.47 -17.60 5.69
CA ALA A 247 17.19 -17.62 4.26
C ALA A 247 17.92 -16.48 3.53
N LEU A 248 17.91 -15.27 4.11
CA LEU A 248 18.59 -14.09 3.57
C LEU A 248 20.11 -14.28 3.52
N LEU A 249 20.73 -14.73 4.63
CA LEU A 249 22.17 -14.97 4.70
C LEU A 249 22.58 -16.11 3.76
N LYS A 250 21.80 -17.17 3.67
CA LYS A 250 22.02 -18.27 2.72
C LYS A 250 22.01 -17.77 1.28
N TYR A 251 20.99 -17.01 0.86
CA TYR A 251 20.88 -16.44 -0.48
C TYR A 251 22.03 -15.47 -0.78
N ASN A 252 22.36 -14.59 0.17
CA ASN A 252 23.46 -13.61 0.04
C ASN A 252 24.85 -14.20 0.30
N GLN A 253 25.03 -15.53 0.43
CA GLN A 253 26.31 -16.19 0.70
C GLN A 253 27.02 -15.65 1.95
N GLY A 254 26.26 -15.30 2.98
CA GLY A 254 26.73 -14.75 4.24
C GLY A 254 26.98 -13.24 4.24
N ALA A 255 26.74 -12.56 3.13
CA ALA A 255 26.88 -11.11 3.07
C ALA A 255 25.69 -10.40 3.76
N VAL A 256 25.98 -9.47 4.65
CA VAL A 256 24.98 -8.61 5.30
C VAL A 256 24.58 -7.50 4.34
N PRO A 257 23.26 -7.21 4.18
CA PRO A 257 22.80 -6.15 3.31
C PRO A 257 23.26 -4.76 3.79
N PRO A 258 23.35 -3.75 2.90
CA PRO A 258 23.81 -2.41 3.25
C PRO A 258 22.79 -1.63 4.09
N HIS A 259 21.49 -1.92 3.93
CA HIS A 259 20.38 -1.32 4.66
C HIS A 259 19.47 -2.42 5.22
N GLY A 260 18.80 -2.13 6.33
CA GLY A 260 17.76 -2.98 6.87
C GLY A 260 16.46 -2.80 6.09
N ALA A 261 16.06 -1.55 5.88
CA ALA A 261 14.91 -1.20 5.06
C ALA A 261 15.01 0.24 4.52
N ILE A 262 14.22 0.50 3.46
CA ILE A 262 13.95 1.83 2.92
C ILE A 262 12.45 1.90 2.71
N TRP A 263 11.78 2.90 3.33
CA TRP A 263 10.34 3.05 3.31
C TRP A 263 9.95 4.41 2.74
N LEU A 264 9.36 4.41 1.55
CA LEU A 264 8.72 5.58 0.95
C LEU A 264 7.26 5.60 1.40
N THR A 265 6.81 6.72 1.96
CA THR A 265 5.39 7.03 2.12
C THR A 265 5.01 8.15 1.17
N TYR A 266 4.24 7.84 0.14
CA TYR A 266 3.61 8.82 -0.77
C TYR A 266 2.21 9.13 -0.24
N TYR A 267 2.06 10.34 0.30
CA TYR A 267 0.85 10.73 1.05
C TYR A 267 -0.42 10.73 0.19
N PRO A 268 -1.55 10.36 0.77
CA PRO A 268 -1.75 9.99 2.18
C PRO A 268 -1.57 8.50 2.49
N HIS A 269 -1.46 7.59 1.49
CA HIS A 269 -1.85 6.20 1.72
C HIS A 269 -1.07 5.15 0.94
N ILE A 270 0.04 5.51 0.28
CA ILE A 270 0.82 4.56 -0.52
C ILE A 270 2.21 4.45 0.08
N MET A 271 2.61 3.25 0.44
CA MET A 271 3.95 2.94 0.92
C MET A 271 4.63 2.02 -0.11
N VAL A 272 5.87 2.37 -0.49
CA VAL A 272 6.73 1.51 -1.31
C VAL A 272 7.96 1.20 -0.49
N GLU A 273 8.19 -0.07 -0.25
CA GLU A 273 9.16 -0.53 0.72
C GLU A 273 10.21 -1.43 0.07
N TRP A 274 11.45 -1.14 0.37
CA TRP A 274 12.56 -2.02 0.04
C TRP A 274 13.06 -2.74 1.29
N TYR A 275 13.14 -4.05 1.21
CA TYR A 275 13.91 -4.90 2.09
C TYR A 275 14.91 -5.70 1.24
N PRO A 276 15.93 -6.32 1.83
CA PRO A 276 16.89 -7.11 1.06
C PRO A 276 16.21 -8.17 0.18
N GLN A 277 16.31 -8.01 -1.14
CA GLN A 277 15.69 -8.85 -2.18
C GLN A 277 14.15 -8.85 -2.19
N VAL A 278 13.53 -7.79 -1.69
CA VAL A 278 12.06 -7.65 -1.65
C VAL A 278 11.68 -6.21 -1.93
N LEU A 279 10.64 -6.03 -2.72
CA LEU A 279 9.88 -4.78 -2.80
C LEU A 279 8.43 -5.08 -2.41
N THR A 280 7.85 -4.20 -1.61
CA THR A 280 6.42 -4.23 -1.34
C THR A 280 5.75 -2.92 -1.75
N VAL A 281 4.49 -3.00 -2.14
CA VAL A 281 3.61 -1.84 -2.25
C VAL A 281 2.44 -2.08 -1.33
N SER A 282 2.34 -1.23 -0.32
CA SER A 282 1.24 -1.21 0.64
C SER A 282 0.36 0.00 0.35
N SER A 283 -0.95 -0.18 0.33
CA SER A 283 -1.91 0.91 0.08
C SER A 283 -3.11 0.80 0.99
N LEU A 284 -3.47 1.94 1.61
CA LEU A 284 -4.59 1.99 2.55
C LEU A 284 -5.89 2.36 1.85
N HIS A 285 -6.94 1.64 2.18
CA HIS A 285 -8.30 1.84 1.71
C HIS A 285 -9.22 2.02 2.93
N PRO A 286 -9.45 3.26 3.39
CA PRO A 286 -10.31 3.51 4.54
C PRO A 286 -11.74 3.05 4.27
N MET A 287 -12.30 2.27 5.19
CA MET A 287 -13.66 1.70 5.11
C MET A 287 -14.62 2.39 6.09
N GLY A 288 -14.14 3.37 6.82
CA GLY A 288 -14.85 4.16 7.83
C GLY A 288 -13.87 4.77 8.81
N PRO A 289 -14.34 5.60 9.75
CA PRO A 289 -13.46 6.24 10.73
C PRO A 289 -12.66 5.27 11.61
N ARG A 290 -13.12 4.04 11.73
CA ARG A 290 -12.55 3.03 12.64
C ARG A 290 -12.18 1.73 11.94
N LYS A 291 -12.08 1.75 10.63
CA LYS A 291 -11.73 0.56 9.86
C LYS A 291 -10.97 0.94 8.59
N THR A 292 -9.86 0.28 8.35
CA THR A 292 -9.00 0.45 7.18
C THR A 292 -8.69 -0.93 6.59
N MET A 293 -8.65 -1.05 5.28
CA MET A 293 -8.07 -2.19 4.58
C MET A 293 -6.67 -1.79 4.13
N ASN A 294 -5.65 -2.55 4.48
CA ASN A 294 -4.33 -2.45 3.91
C ASN A 294 -4.15 -3.53 2.84
N MET A 295 -3.92 -3.14 1.59
CA MET A 295 -3.54 -4.07 0.52
C MET A 295 -2.02 -4.06 0.38
N VAL A 296 -1.38 -5.21 0.61
CA VAL A 296 0.06 -5.38 0.48
C VAL A 296 0.37 -6.29 -0.72
N GLN A 297 1.20 -5.80 -1.63
CA GLN A 297 1.67 -6.53 -2.79
C GLN A 297 3.16 -6.85 -2.61
N PHE A 298 3.53 -8.12 -2.72
CA PHE A 298 4.90 -8.61 -2.51
C PHE A 298 5.55 -8.94 -3.84
N PHE A 299 6.69 -8.29 -4.10
CA PHE A 299 7.49 -8.47 -5.30
C PHE A 299 8.88 -8.98 -4.91
N TYR A 300 9.34 -9.98 -5.63
CA TYR A 300 10.68 -10.55 -5.47
C TYR A 300 11.37 -10.61 -6.82
N PRO A 301 12.72 -10.62 -6.88
CA PRO A 301 13.43 -10.96 -8.10
C PRO A 301 12.87 -12.23 -8.74
N GLU A 302 12.73 -12.24 -10.08
CA GLU A 302 12.13 -13.37 -10.82
C GLU A 302 12.78 -14.71 -10.48
N GLU A 303 14.11 -14.73 -10.27
CA GLU A 303 14.84 -15.94 -9.89
C GLU A 303 14.46 -16.44 -8.48
N ILE A 304 14.18 -15.53 -7.54
CA ILE A 304 13.73 -15.90 -6.19
C ILE A 304 12.32 -16.50 -6.27
N VAL A 305 11.41 -15.88 -7.01
CA VAL A 305 10.07 -16.43 -7.23
C VAL A 305 10.13 -17.82 -7.84
N ALA A 306 11.05 -18.04 -8.80
CA ALA A 306 11.15 -19.29 -9.53
C ALA A 306 11.82 -20.43 -8.71
N PHE A 307 12.80 -20.12 -7.85
CA PHE A 307 13.68 -21.15 -7.30
C PHE A 307 13.86 -21.12 -5.77
N GLU A 308 13.48 -20.03 -5.10
CA GLU A 308 13.75 -19.82 -3.66
C GLU A 308 12.46 -19.66 -2.85
N ARG A 309 11.55 -20.62 -2.97
CA ARG A 309 10.24 -20.55 -2.31
C ARG A 309 10.34 -20.41 -0.78
N GLU A 310 11.34 -21.04 -0.16
CA GLU A 310 11.60 -20.93 1.27
C GLU A 310 11.93 -19.48 1.69
N PHE A 311 12.69 -18.75 0.86
CA PHE A 311 12.98 -17.33 1.09
C PHE A 311 11.70 -16.49 1.06
N VAL A 312 10.87 -16.68 0.02
CA VAL A 312 9.62 -15.94 -0.16
C VAL A 312 8.69 -16.13 1.05
N GLU A 313 8.51 -17.39 1.47
CA GLU A 313 7.64 -17.73 2.61
C GLU A 313 8.16 -17.20 3.93
N ALA A 314 9.48 -17.28 4.17
CA ALA A 314 10.10 -16.79 5.39
C ALA A 314 10.00 -15.25 5.49
N GLN A 315 10.30 -14.55 4.39
CA GLN A 315 10.22 -13.09 4.36
C GLN A 315 8.78 -12.59 4.55
N ARG A 316 7.82 -13.16 3.82
CA ARG A 316 6.42 -12.77 3.96
C ARG A 316 5.89 -13.04 5.37
N ALA A 317 6.26 -14.16 5.98
CA ALA A 317 5.88 -14.46 7.36
C ALA A 317 6.46 -13.42 8.35
N ALA A 318 7.72 -12.99 8.17
CA ALA A 318 8.34 -11.97 9.00
C ALA A 318 7.63 -10.61 8.84
N TYR A 319 7.31 -10.21 7.61
CA TYR A 319 6.55 -8.99 7.34
C TYR A 319 5.18 -9.01 8.03
N MET A 320 4.44 -10.11 7.88
CA MET A 320 3.11 -10.24 8.50
C MET A 320 3.15 -10.35 10.03
N GLU A 321 4.23 -10.88 10.62
CA GLU A 321 4.43 -10.85 12.07
C GLU A 321 4.46 -9.40 12.57
N THR A 322 5.24 -8.53 11.92
CA THR A 322 5.29 -7.10 12.24
C THR A 322 3.94 -6.41 12.06
N CYS A 323 3.23 -6.66 10.96
CA CYS A 323 1.89 -6.08 10.75
C CYS A 323 0.89 -6.45 11.86
N ILE A 324 0.92 -7.70 12.35
CA ILE A 324 0.04 -8.16 13.44
C ILE A 324 0.42 -7.50 14.78
N GLU A 325 1.71 -7.30 15.03
CA GLU A 325 2.19 -6.57 16.21
C GLU A 325 1.76 -5.09 16.14
N ASP A 326 1.88 -4.45 14.98
CA ASP A 326 1.40 -3.08 14.76
C ASP A 326 -0.11 -2.92 14.97
N ASP A 327 -0.92 -3.91 14.56
CA ASP A 327 -2.35 -3.90 14.83
C ASP A 327 -2.65 -3.81 16.33
N GLU A 328 -1.94 -4.57 17.15
CA GLU A 328 -2.15 -4.58 18.60
C GLU A 328 -1.92 -3.18 19.19
N ILE A 329 -0.84 -2.49 18.79
CA ILE A 329 -0.56 -1.16 19.34
C ILE A 329 -1.47 -0.09 18.76
N ALA A 330 -1.79 -0.15 17.46
CA ALA A 330 -2.70 0.78 16.80
C ALA A 330 -4.13 0.70 17.38
N GLU A 331 -4.64 -0.52 17.62
CA GLU A 331 -5.93 -0.71 18.28
C GLU A 331 -5.94 -0.14 19.71
N ARG A 332 -4.86 -0.30 20.47
CA ARG A 332 -4.70 0.29 21.81
C ARG A 332 -4.67 1.83 21.76
N MET A 333 -4.01 2.42 20.75
CA MET A 333 -3.98 3.86 20.55
C MET A 333 -5.39 4.39 20.27
N ASP A 334 -6.13 3.78 19.34
CA ASP A 334 -7.50 4.18 19.03
C ASP A 334 -8.46 3.96 20.22
N GLN A 335 -8.27 2.89 20.99
CA GLN A 335 -9.02 2.66 22.23
C GLN A 335 -8.78 3.77 23.25
N GLY A 336 -7.53 4.18 23.46
CA GLY A 336 -7.15 5.28 24.34
C GLY A 336 -7.77 6.62 23.89
N ARG A 337 -7.62 6.96 22.59
CA ARG A 337 -8.22 8.15 21.98
C ARG A 337 -9.73 8.18 22.10
N TRP A 338 -10.39 7.03 21.87
CA TRP A 338 -11.84 6.91 22.08
C TRP A 338 -12.25 7.20 23.51
N ALA A 339 -11.52 6.67 24.51
CA ALA A 339 -11.78 6.94 25.92
C ALA A 339 -11.62 8.41 26.29
N LEU A 340 -10.59 9.09 25.76
CA LEU A 340 -10.39 10.54 25.91
C LEU A 340 -11.57 11.32 25.32
N MET A 341 -11.94 11.01 24.07
CA MET A 341 -13.07 11.66 23.40
C MET A 341 -14.38 11.51 24.18
N GLN A 342 -14.69 10.30 24.72
CA GLN A 342 -15.90 10.07 25.51
C GLN A 342 -15.94 10.88 26.82
N ARG A 343 -14.80 11.24 27.38
CA ARG A 343 -14.71 12.10 28.56
C ARG A 343 -14.69 13.61 28.21
N GLY A 344 -14.59 13.94 26.93
CA GLY A 344 -14.42 15.32 26.46
C GLY A 344 -13.00 15.85 26.63
N ASP A 345 -12.01 14.97 26.80
CA ASP A 345 -10.60 15.30 26.91
C ASP A 345 -9.93 15.29 25.52
N ASN A 346 -8.92 16.14 25.36
CA ASN A 346 -8.07 16.20 24.17
C ASN A 346 -6.60 16.31 24.60
N GLU A 347 -6.12 15.26 25.24
CA GLU A 347 -4.72 15.16 25.65
C GLU A 347 -3.86 14.79 24.44
N ILE A 348 -2.78 15.53 24.24
CA ILE A 348 -1.79 15.30 23.18
C ILE A 348 -0.40 15.17 23.79
N GLY A 349 0.44 14.31 23.20
CA GLY A 349 1.82 14.09 23.63
C GLY A 349 2.84 14.87 22.80
N PRO A 350 4.11 14.96 23.23
CA PRO A 350 5.19 15.49 22.41
C PRO A 350 5.67 14.48 21.37
N TYR A 351 6.37 14.98 20.33
CA TYR A 351 7.12 14.11 19.42
C TYR A 351 8.53 13.83 19.98
N GLN A 352 9.03 12.64 19.73
CA GLN A 352 10.41 12.26 19.99
C GLN A 352 11.23 12.39 18.69
N SER A 353 12.15 13.33 18.62
CA SER A 353 13.07 13.46 17.48
C SER A 353 14.37 12.65 17.74
N PRO A 354 14.92 11.94 16.72
CA PRO A 354 14.48 11.94 15.32
C PRO A 354 13.46 10.84 14.98
N MET A 355 13.05 9.98 15.92
CA MET A 355 12.30 8.76 15.60
C MET A 355 10.83 9.01 15.20
N GLU A 356 10.23 10.14 15.63
CA GLU A 356 8.86 10.52 15.28
C GLU A 356 8.79 11.74 14.32
N ASP A 357 9.91 12.11 13.70
CA ASP A 357 9.94 13.23 12.75
C ASP A 357 9.05 12.96 11.52
N GLY A 358 8.94 11.69 11.10
CA GLY A 358 8.03 11.26 10.02
C GLY A 358 6.57 11.47 10.34
N MET A 359 6.15 11.12 11.56
CA MET A 359 4.79 11.36 12.04
C MET A 359 4.48 12.86 12.16
N GLN A 360 5.44 13.66 12.64
CA GLN A 360 5.28 15.11 12.67
C GLN A 360 5.07 15.69 11.26
N GLN A 361 5.90 15.29 10.29
CA GLN A 361 5.78 15.72 8.90
C GLN A 361 4.40 15.34 8.28
N PHE A 362 3.91 14.15 8.58
CA PHE A 362 2.58 13.71 8.13
C PHE A 362 1.47 14.59 8.73
N HIS A 363 1.54 14.92 10.01
CA HIS A 363 0.54 15.81 10.65
C HIS A 363 0.57 17.22 10.04
N GLU A 364 1.76 17.77 9.74
CA GLU A 364 1.91 19.04 9.05
C GLU A 364 1.31 19.01 7.64
N TRP A 365 1.59 17.95 6.88
CA TRP A 365 1.00 17.70 5.58
C TRP A 365 -0.54 17.62 5.66
N TYR A 366 -1.06 16.85 6.62
CA TYR A 366 -2.48 16.70 6.84
C TYR A 366 -3.16 18.05 7.12
N HIS A 367 -2.62 18.85 8.04
CA HIS A 367 -3.14 20.17 8.36
C HIS A 367 -3.18 21.10 7.14
N GLN A 368 -2.12 21.09 6.33
CA GLN A 368 -2.06 21.92 5.12
C GLN A 368 -3.16 21.55 4.12
N HIS A 369 -3.40 20.26 3.90
CA HIS A 369 -4.38 19.78 2.91
C HIS A 369 -5.82 19.85 3.43
N MET A 370 -6.05 19.67 4.73
CA MET A 370 -7.38 19.77 5.32
C MET A 370 -7.84 21.21 5.60
N ASN A 371 -6.91 22.17 5.70
CA ASN A 371 -7.23 23.59 5.93
C ASN A 371 -7.49 24.37 4.63
N VAL A 372 -7.33 23.78 3.47
CA VAL A 372 -7.72 24.41 2.21
C VAL A 372 -9.24 24.57 2.24
N GLN A 373 -9.71 25.83 2.40
CA GLN A 373 -11.12 26.15 2.20
C GLN A 373 -11.45 25.93 0.72
N PRO A 374 -12.62 25.33 0.41
CA PRO A 374 -13.06 25.12 -0.95
C PRO A 374 -13.27 26.45 -1.69
#